data_0eb6a41dd35d5d35dbbeec925a1dcc60
#
_entry.id   0eb6a41dd35d5d35dbbeec925a1dcc60
#
_cell.length_a   1.000
_cell.length_b   1.000
_cell.length_c   1.000
_cell.angle_alpha   90.00
_cell.angle_beta   90.00
_cell.angle_gamma   90.00
#
_symmetry.space_group_name_H-M   'P 1'
#
loop_
_entity.id
_entity.type
_entity.pdbx_description
1 polymer ?
#
loop_
_entity_poly.entity_id
_entity_poly.type
_entity_poly.pdbx_seq_one_letter_code
_entity_poly.pdbx_strand_id
1 'polypeptide(L)'
;MKRTALTLVAFIACNWAMAQNFISPNGAENAGSQPAINIAVISTKVSNADKQMELAEFNEQMGDLSGAISLYKKAAEEYNADKKYNKYGSVLLKISALLLEQENYNEAEQVVLKSALKNYSKIGSRNGQMLSYNMLGRIYFAANKLTQSMWFYTQQGILAQQLNNPSIYLDSVLGIADIKIKKKEFGLASKDLLRAEELAKASNLPQYNQRIRVSKSILTEKSKGKS
;
A
#
# COMPACT_ATOMS: atom_id res chain seq x y z
N MET A 1 12.07 -41.26 19.68
CA MET A 1 11.92 -41.62 18.23
C MET A 1 11.73 -40.33 17.45
N LYS A 2 12.76 -39.97 16.70
CA LYS A 2 12.81 -38.73 15.88
C LYS A 2 12.10 -38.99 14.56
N ARG A 3 11.19 -38.12 14.14
CA ARG A 3 10.66 -38.09 12.77
C ARG A 3 10.99 -36.71 12.15
N THR A 4 11.95 -36.74 11.27
CA THR A 4 12.36 -35.64 10.40
C THR A 4 11.35 -35.50 9.25
N ALA A 5 10.76 -34.32 9.10
CA ALA A 5 9.95 -33.96 7.93
C ALA A 5 10.86 -33.30 6.89
N LEU A 6 10.96 -33.96 5.75
CA LEU A 6 11.71 -33.54 4.56
C LEU A 6 10.83 -32.56 3.77
N THR A 7 11.23 -31.31 3.66
CA THR A 7 10.57 -30.34 2.77
C THR A 7 11.21 -30.40 1.39
N LEU A 8 10.40 -30.75 0.41
CA LEU A 8 10.75 -30.79 -1.01
C LEU A 8 10.81 -29.37 -1.57
N VAL A 9 11.99 -28.92 -1.98
CA VAL A 9 12.18 -27.70 -2.74
C VAL A 9 12.08 -28.02 -4.22
N ALA A 10 11.04 -27.56 -4.89
CA ALA A 10 10.87 -27.70 -6.34
C ALA A 10 11.60 -26.55 -7.04
N PHE A 11 12.72 -26.88 -7.70
CA PHE A 11 13.40 -26.00 -8.65
C PHE A 11 12.62 -25.93 -9.96
N ILE A 12 12.13 -24.76 -10.32
CA ILE A 12 11.64 -24.48 -11.68
C ILE A 12 12.78 -23.86 -12.47
N ALA A 13 13.38 -24.69 -13.35
CA ALA A 13 14.35 -24.23 -14.33
C ALA A 13 13.61 -23.55 -15.50
N CYS A 14 13.84 -22.27 -15.70
CA CYS A 14 13.42 -21.55 -16.91
C CYS A 14 14.42 -21.77 -18.02
N ASN A 15 13.97 -22.38 -19.11
CA ASN A 15 14.73 -22.58 -20.35
C ASN A 15 15.00 -21.26 -21.06
N TRP A 16 16.27 -20.92 -21.21
CA TRP A 16 16.73 -19.89 -22.14
C TRP A 16 16.89 -20.51 -23.52
N ALA A 17 16.03 -20.15 -24.44
CA ALA A 17 16.22 -20.46 -25.86
C ALA A 17 17.11 -19.39 -26.51
N MET A 18 18.28 -19.81 -26.92
CA MET A 18 19.20 -19.08 -27.78
C MET A 18 18.60 -18.95 -29.18
N ALA A 19 18.35 -17.72 -29.63
CA ALA A 19 18.17 -17.43 -31.05
C ALA A 19 19.51 -17.03 -31.65
N GLN A 20 20.12 -17.94 -32.41
CA GLN A 20 21.36 -17.71 -33.15
C GLN A 20 21.08 -16.96 -34.46
N ASN A 21 21.94 -16.00 -34.71
CA ASN A 21 22.03 -15.18 -35.91
C ASN A 21 22.20 -16.02 -37.18
N PHE A 22 21.42 -15.68 -38.20
CA PHE A 22 21.69 -16.06 -39.57
C PHE A 22 22.14 -14.80 -40.33
N ILE A 23 23.44 -14.74 -40.64
CA ILE A 23 24.01 -13.75 -41.54
C ILE A 23 24.01 -14.38 -42.90
N SER A 24 23.37 -13.76 -43.89
CA SER A 24 23.51 -14.08 -45.32
C SER A 24 24.10 -12.86 -46.03
N PRO A 25 25.18 -13.04 -46.80
CA PRO A 25 25.78 -11.95 -47.54
C PRO A 25 25.23 -11.89 -49.00
N ASN A 26 25.20 -10.69 -49.50
CA ASN A 26 25.12 -10.25 -50.91
C ASN A 26 23.81 -9.66 -51.42
N GLY A 27 23.96 -8.41 -51.91
CA GLY A 27 23.02 -7.77 -52.81
C GLY A 27 23.08 -6.23 -52.78
N ALA A 28 23.79 -5.67 -53.73
CA ALA A 28 24.11 -4.26 -53.92
C ALA A 28 22.91 -3.31 -54.04
N GLU A 29 23.19 -2.08 -53.62
CA GLU A 29 22.71 -0.80 -54.16
C GLU A 29 21.23 -0.56 -54.40
N ASN A 30 20.66 0.32 -53.54
CA ASN A 30 19.90 1.48 -54.05
C ASN A 30 19.86 2.58 -52.97
N ALA A 31 20.46 3.72 -53.35
CA ALA A 31 20.43 4.93 -52.56
C ALA A 31 19.03 5.57 -52.61
N GLY A 32 18.20 5.24 -51.65
CA GLY A 32 16.96 5.92 -51.30
C GLY A 32 17.15 6.61 -49.96
N SER A 33 17.15 7.94 -49.97
CA SER A 33 17.20 8.78 -48.77
C SER A 33 16.05 8.45 -47.87
N GLN A 34 16.27 7.55 -46.86
CA GLN A 34 15.34 7.37 -45.77
C GLN A 34 15.43 8.59 -44.84
N PRO A 35 14.29 9.21 -44.49
CA PRO A 35 14.33 10.22 -43.45
C PRO A 35 14.88 9.59 -42.17
N ALA A 36 15.97 10.16 -41.67
CA ALA A 36 16.50 9.79 -40.37
C ALA A 36 15.40 10.00 -39.32
N ILE A 37 14.79 8.90 -38.85
CA ILE A 37 13.91 8.94 -37.70
C ILE A 37 14.83 9.27 -36.52
N ASN A 38 14.90 10.54 -36.16
CA ASN A 38 15.45 10.96 -34.87
C ASN A 38 14.57 10.39 -33.77
N ILE A 39 14.85 9.16 -33.35
CA ILE A 39 14.38 8.65 -32.09
C ILE A 39 15.16 9.45 -31.06
N ALA A 40 14.59 10.57 -30.64
CA ALA A 40 15.00 11.23 -29.41
C ALA A 40 14.75 10.22 -28.29
N VAL A 41 15.78 9.47 -27.96
CA VAL A 41 15.80 8.71 -26.69
C VAL A 41 15.73 9.78 -25.62
N ILE A 42 14.50 10.06 -25.16
CA ILE A 42 14.28 10.83 -23.95
C ILE A 42 14.80 9.93 -22.83
N SER A 43 16.11 10.00 -22.61
CA SER A 43 16.72 9.49 -21.39
C SER A 43 16.10 10.32 -20.24
N THR A 44 14.97 9.87 -19.72
CA THR A 44 14.42 10.41 -18.48
C THR A 44 15.46 10.12 -17.41
N LYS A 45 16.29 11.12 -17.10
CA LYS A 45 17.27 11.02 -16.01
C LYS A 45 16.49 10.71 -14.74
N VAL A 46 16.56 9.43 -14.32
CA VAL A 46 15.91 8.97 -13.08
C VAL A 46 16.41 9.87 -11.96
N SER A 47 15.50 10.51 -11.25
CA SER A 47 15.89 11.42 -10.16
C SER A 47 16.58 10.62 -9.05
N ASN A 48 17.43 11.27 -8.29
CA ASN A 48 18.09 10.61 -7.16
C ASN A 48 17.05 10.12 -6.13
N ALA A 49 15.99 10.88 -5.90
CA ALA A 49 14.85 10.46 -5.08
C ALA A 49 14.20 9.16 -5.59
N ASP A 50 13.99 9.02 -6.90
CA ASP A 50 13.39 7.82 -7.47
C ASP A 50 14.33 6.61 -7.29
N LYS A 51 15.67 6.79 -7.40
CA LYS A 51 16.66 5.72 -7.10
C LYS A 51 16.64 5.31 -5.63
N GLN A 52 16.54 6.29 -4.71
CA GLN A 52 16.41 5.98 -3.28
C GLN A 52 15.13 5.21 -2.99
N MET A 53 14.04 5.52 -3.69
CA MET A 53 12.78 4.78 -3.61
C MET A 53 12.93 3.32 -4.03
N GLU A 54 13.57 3.06 -5.19
CA GLU A 54 13.80 1.70 -5.69
C GLU A 54 14.66 0.87 -4.71
N LEU A 55 15.75 1.47 -4.18
CA LEU A 55 16.58 0.83 -3.17
C LEU A 55 15.84 0.58 -1.86
N ALA A 56 14.98 1.51 -1.45
CA ALA A 56 14.15 1.35 -0.25
C ALA A 56 13.14 0.19 -0.42
N GLU A 57 12.48 0.11 -1.58
CA GLU A 57 11.56 -0.98 -1.89
C GLU A 57 12.27 -2.34 -1.96
N PHE A 58 13.49 -2.39 -2.48
CA PHE A 58 14.33 -3.59 -2.43
C PHE A 58 14.64 -4.03 -0.99
N ASN A 59 15.09 -3.09 -0.13
CA ASN A 59 15.38 -3.38 1.28
C ASN A 59 14.12 -3.84 2.03
N GLU A 60 12.96 -3.23 1.75
CA GLU A 60 11.66 -3.64 2.30
C GLU A 60 11.34 -5.10 1.92
N GLN A 61 11.53 -5.49 0.65
CA GLN A 61 11.32 -6.86 0.18
C GLN A 61 12.31 -7.87 0.81
N MET A 62 13.52 -7.43 1.12
CA MET A 62 14.52 -8.24 1.80
C MET A 62 14.35 -8.30 3.33
N GLY A 63 13.34 -7.56 3.87
CA GLY A 63 13.07 -7.51 5.30
C GLY A 63 13.95 -6.55 6.10
N ASP A 64 14.85 -5.79 5.42
CA ASP A 64 15.62 -4.71 6.08
C ASP A 64 14.76 -3.45 6.20
N LEU A 65 13.82 -3.49 7.14
CA LEU A 65 12.89 -2.37 7.37
C LEU A 65 13.62 -1.10 7.79
N SER A 66 14.71 -1.21 8.55
CA SER A 66 15.49 -0.05 9.03
C SER A 66 16.25 0.61 7.88
N GLY A 67 16.89 -0.18 7.03
CA GLY A 67 17.54 0.31 5.80
C GLY A 67 16.53 0.94 4.84
N ALA A 68 15.36 0.32 4.66
CA ALA A 68 14.27 0.86 3.86
C ALA A 68 13.79 2.23 4.39
N ILE A 69 13.52 2.35 5.68
CA ILE A 69 13.11 3.62 6.31
C ILE A 69 14.17 4.72 6.09
N SER A 70 15.46 4.39 6.22
CA SER A 70 16.55 5.35 6.00
C SER A 70 16.57 5.87 4.56
N LEU A 71 16.41 4.99 3.58
CA LEU A 71 16.37 5.33 2.16
C LEU A 71 15.10 6.11 1.80
N TYR A 72 13.94 5.71 2.32
CA TYR A 72 12.71 6.48 2.17
C TYR A 72 12.81 7.89 2.77
N LYS A 73 13.48 8.08 3.91
CA LYS A 73 13.70 9.41 4.48
C LYS A 73 14.50 10.29 3.52
N LYS A 74 15.58 9.77 2.91
CA LYS A 74 16.35 10.50 1.89
C LYS A 74 15.50 10.86 0.67
N ALA A 75 14.72 9.91 0.14
CA ALA A 75 13.80 10.19 -0.97
C ALA A 75 12.75 11.25 -0.62
N ALA A 76 12.21 11.21 0.60
CA ALA A 76 11.25 12.20 1.07
C ALA A 76 11.87 13.62 1.14
N GLU A 77 13.08 13.76 1.66
CA GLU A 77 13.80 15.05 1.72
C GLU A 77 13.98 15.65 0.32
N GLU A 78 14.41 14.84 -0.65
CA GLU A 78 14.59 15.28 -2.03
C GLU A 78 13.24 15.63 -2.71
N TYR A 79 12.19 14.82 -2.55
CA TYR A 79 10.87 15.16 -3.09
C TYR A 79 10.31 16.44 -2.49
N ASN A 80 10.57 16.70 -1.20
CA ASN A 80 10.16 17.96 -0.56
C ASN A 80 10.94 19.15 -1.12
N ALA A 81 12.27 19.01 -1.29
CA ALA A 81 13.12 20.03 -1.89
C ALA A 81 12.70 20.36 -3.34
N ASP A 82 12.36 19.33 -4.11
CA ASP A 82 11.87 19.44 -5.49
C ASP A 82 10.40 19.91 -5.58
N LYS A 83 9.74 20.19 -4.45
CA LYS A 83 8.31 20.56 -4.37
C LYS A 83 7.36 19.52 -4.95
N LYS A 84 7.80 18.25 -5.03
CA LYS A 84 6.98 17.10 -5.44
C LYS A 84 6.12 16.60 -4.27
N TYR A 85 5.27 17.46 -3.76
CA TYR A 85 4.57 17.27 -2.48
C TYR A 85 3.65 16.03 -2.42
N ASN A 86 3.08 15.60 -3.54
CA ASN A 86 2.32 14.35 -3.57
C ASN A 86 3.21 13.12 -3.36
N LYS A 87 4.38 13.06 -4.03
CA LYS A 87 5.39 12.01 -3.84
C LYS A 87 5.93 12.05 -2.39
N TYR A 88 6.26 13.24 -1.90
CA TYR A 88 6.70 13.44 -0.50
C TYR A 88 5.71 12.82 0.49
N GLY A 89 4.43 13.19 0.40
CA GLY A 89 3.40 12.65 1.28
C GLY A 89 3.23 11.13 1.16
N SER A 90 3.32 10.57 -0.06
CA SER A 90 3.25 9.13 -0.28
C SER A 90 4.40 8.38 0.40
N VAL A 91 5.63 8.89 0.29
CA VAL A 91 6.80 8.28 0.95
C VAL A 91 6.68 8.34 2.47
N LEU A 92 6.17 9.44 3.02
CA LEU A 92 5.91 9.54 4.47
C LEU A 92 4.91 8.49 4.95
N LEU A 93 3.89 8.16 4.16
CA LEU A 93 2.96 7.07 4.49
C LEU A 93 3.62 5.70 4.40
N LYS A 94 4.55 5.46 3.45
CA LYS A 94 5.37 4.24 3.41
C LYS A 94 6.24 4.11 4.67
N ILE A 95 6.97 5.17 5.05
CA ILE A 95 7.75 5.21 6.29
C ILE A 95 6.87 4.85 7.49
N SER A 96 5.70 5.46 7.59
CA SER A 96 4.77 5.20 8.69
C SER A 96 4.25 3.75 8.70
N ALA A 97 4.07 3.12 7.54
CA ALA A 97 3.68 1.72 7.45
C ALA A 97 4.78 0.78 7.97
N LEU A 98 6.05 1.04 7.64
CA LEU A 98 7.18 0.25 8.15
C LEU A 98 7.39 0.46 9.66
N LEU A 99 7.22 1.69 10.15
CA LEU A 99 7.26 1.97 11.59
C LEU A 99 6.12 1.26 12.35
N LEU A 100 4.94 1.17 11.73
CA LEU A 100 3.81 0.41 12.27
C LEU A 100 4.15 -1.09 12.33
N GLU A 101 4.80 -1.63 11.33
CA GLU A 101 5.26 -3.02 11.29
C GLU A 101 6.31 -3.31 12.38
N GLN A 102 7.18 -2.34 12.66
CA GLN A 102 8.15 -2.39 13.77
C GLN A 102 7.50 -2.12 15.14
N GLU A 103 6.17 -1.98 15.21
CA GLU A 103 5.43 -1.61 16.42
C GLU A 103 5.83 -0.25 17.03
N ASN A 104 6.54 0.58 16.26
CA ASN A 104 6.93 1.92 16.67
C ASN A 104 5.78 2.92 16.44
N TYR A 105 4.68 2.71 17.17
CA TYR A 105 3.42 3.44 16.98
C TYR A 105 3.55 4.95 17.18
N ASN A 106 4.39 5.38 18.11
CA ASN A 106 4.55 6.81 18.41
C ASN A 106 5.24 7.56 17.26
N GLU A 107 6.31 7.00 16.68
CA GLU A 107 6.98 7.61 15.53
C GLU A 107 6.09 7.56 14.30
N ALA A 108 5.43 6.41 14.05
CA ALA A 108 4.46 6.26 12.95
C ALA A 108 3.37 7.33 13.01
N GLU A 109 2.78 7.56 14.18
CA GLU A 109 1.78 8.62 14.42
C GLU A 109 2.34 10.01 14.09
N GLN A 110 3.54 10.35 14.58
CA GLN A 110 4.16 11.65 14.36
C GLN A 110 4.43 11.91 12.87
N VAL A 111 4.95 10.92 12.15
CA VAL A 111 5.20 11.01 10.70
C VAL A 111 3.89 11.31 9.96
N VAL A 112 2.79 10.66 10.32
CA VAL A 112 1.52 10.92 9.63
C VAL A 112 0.92 12.24 10.03
N LEU A 113 0.77 12.53 11.34
CA LEU A 113 0.09 13.74 11.81
C LEU A 113 0.85 15.01 11.46
N LYS A 114 2.17 15.04 11.79
CA LYS A 114 2.96 16.27 11.66
C LYS A 114 3.51 16.51 10.27
N SER A 115 3.61 15.46 9.45
CA SER A 115 4.22 15.57 8.13
C SER A 115 3.26 15.22 7.01
N ALA A 116 2.79 13.99 6.87
CA ALA A 116 2.00 13.55 5.72
C ALA A 116 0.64 14.27 5.64
N LEU A 117 -0.16 14.23 6.71
CA LEU A 117 -1.50 14.85 6.75
C LEU A 117 -1.40 16.38 6.60
N LYS A 118 -0.42 16.99 7.29
CA LYS A 118 -0.17 18.44 7.18
C LYS A 118 0.21 18.83 5.75
N ASN A 119 1.08 18.05 5.09
CA ASN A 119 1.46 18.26 3.70
C ASN A 119 0.24 18.15 2.77
N TYR A 120 -0.53 17.07 2.86
CA TYR A 120 -1.71 16.87 2.04
C TYR A 120 -2.81 17.92 2.27
N SER A 121 -2.96 18.39 3.51
CA SER A 121 -3.87 19.50 3.82
C SER A 121 -3.41 20.79 3.17
N LYS A 122 -2.10 21.09 3.22
CA LYS A 122 -1.52 22.29 2.62
C LYS A 122 -1.69 22.34 1.10
N ILE A 123 -1.55 21.21 0.43
CA ILE A 123 -1.70 21.14 -1.04
C ILE A 123 -3.13 20.82 -1.51
N GLY A 124 -4.11 20.74 -0.58
CA GLY A 124 -5.50 20.44 -0.91
C GLY A 124 -5.75 19.01 -1.40
N SER A 125 -4.83 18.07 -1.19
CA SER A 125 -4.97 16.68 -1.65
C SER A 125 -5.93 15.89 -0.76
N ARG A 126 -7.21 15.91 -1.10
CA ARG A 126 -8.26 15.15 -0.38
C ARG A 126 -7.96 13.64 -0.35
N ASN A 127 -7.46 13.10 -1.47
CA ASN A 127 -7.07 11.69 -1.53
C ASN A 127 -5.93 11.37 -0.55
N GLY A 128 -4.89 12.22 -0.50
CA GLY A 128 -3.80 12.07 0.47
C GLY A 128 -4.28 12.18 1.93
N GLN A 129 -5.26 13.05 2.21
CA GLN A 129 -5.89 13.13 3.54
C GLN A 129 -6.61 11.83 3.91
N MET A 130 -7.38 11.23 2.99
CA MET A 130 -8.04 9.94 3.22
C MET A 130 -7.04 8.82 3.54
N LEU A 131 -5.93 8.75 2.79
CA LEU A 131 -4.86 7.77 3.03
C LEU A 131 -4.19 8.01 4.39
N SER A 132 -4.00 9.27 4.78
CA SER A 132 -3.46 9.62 6.11
C SER A 132 -4.41 9.22 7.23
N TYR A 133 -5.71 9.43 7.09
CA TYR A 133 -6.70 8.99 8.07
C TYR A 133 -6.74 7.46 8.18
N ASN A 134 -6.64 6.74 7.07
CA ASN A 134 -6.51 5.27 7.08
C ASN A 134 -5.30 4.84 7.90
N MET A 135 -4.13 5.41 7.61
CA MET A 135 -2.90 5.07 8.31
C MET A 135 -3.00 5.33 9.82
N LEU A 136 -3.55 6.48 10.22
CA LEU A 136 -3.80 6.79 11.64
C LEU A 136 -4.79 5.81 12.27
N GLY A 137 -5.85 5.45 11.55
CA GLY A 137 -6.79 4.41 11.99
C GLY A 137 -6.09 3.10 12.30
N ARG A 138 -5.19 2.65 11.42
CA ARG A 138 -4.40 1.42 11.59
C ARG A 138 -3.42 1.52 12.77
N ILE A 139 -2.69 2.63 12.89
CA ILE A 139 -1.72 2.85 13.97
C ILE A 139 -2.43 2.80 15.33
N TYR A 140 -3.52 3.53 15.49
CA TYR A 140 -4.27 3.56 16.75
C TYR A 140 -4.96 2.22 17.05
N PHE A 141 -5.40 1.48 16.02
CA PHE A 141 -5.93 0.14 16.19
C PHE A 141 -4.86 -0.83 16.74
N ALA A 142 -3.67 -0.81 16.14
CA ALA A 142 -2.54 -1.63 16.59
C ALA A 142 -2.09 -1.25 18.00
N ALA A 143 -1.99 0.04 18.29
CA ALA A 143 -1.67 0.57 19.60
C ALA A 143 -2.78 0.37 20.66
N ASN A 144 -3.88 -0.33 20.33
CA ASN A 144 -5.05 -0.54 21.17
C ASN A 144 -5.78 0.74 21.63
N LYS A 145 -5.55 1.87 20.95
CA LYS A 145 -6.23 3.15 21.19
C LYS A 145 -7.52 3.21 20.34
N LEU A 146 -8.50 2.36 20.69
CA LEU A 146 -9.66 2.07 19.84
C LEU A 146 -10.57 3.28 19.58
N THR A 147 -10.68 4.22 20.50
CA THR A 147 -11.47 5.45 20.33
C THR A 147 -10.87 6.35 19.25
N GLN A 148 -9.56 6.57 19.28
CA GLN A 148 -8.85 7.35 18.26
C GLN A 148 -8.92 6.65 16.90
N SER A 149 -8.71 5.34 16.86
CA SER A 149 -8.86 4.53 15.65
C SER A 149 -10.24 4.69 15.02
N MET A 150 -11.30 4.59 15.82
CA MET A 150 -12.69 4.79 15.38
C MET A 150 -12.87 6.17 14.75
N TRP A 151 -12.35 7.20 15.40
CA TRP A 151 -12.47 8.57 14.90
C TRP A 151 -11.81 8.73 13.53
N PHE A 152 -10.58 8.24 13.35
CA PHE A 152 -9.86 8.37 12.08
C PHE A 152 -10.50 7.59 10.94
N TYR A 153 -10.96 6.36 11.17
CA TYR A 153 -11.73 5.63 10.15
C TYR A 153 -13.04 6.32 9.81
N THR A 154 -13.70 6.95 10.80
CA THR A 154 -14.91 7.74 10.52
C THR A 154 -14.58 8.95 9.64
N GLN A 155 -13.50 9.70 9.92
CA GLN A 155 -13.06 10.81 9.07
C GLN A 155 -12.74 10.35 7.64
N GLN A 156 -12.05 9.22 7.50
CA GLN A 156 -11.79 8.60 6.20
C GLN A 156 -13.10 8.31 5.46
N GLY A 157 -14.06 7.67 6.13
CA GLY A 157 -15.34 7.30 5.54
C GLY A 157 -16.18 8.49 5.08
N ILE A 158 -16.24 9.54 5.90
CA ILE A 158 -16.94 10.80 5.55
C ILE A 158 -16.34 11.41 4.29
N LEU A 159 -15.00 11.51 4.24
CA LEU A 159 -14.32 12.11 3.11
C LEU A 159 -14.44 11.25 1.84
N ALA A 160 -14.38 9.93 1.99
CA ALA A 160 -14.57 8.98 0.89
C ALA A 160 -15.98 9.07 0.28
N GLN A 161 -17.01 9.23 1.10
CA GLN A 161 -18.38 9.44 0.63
C GLN A 161 -18.52 10.77 -0.11
N GLN A 162 -17.96 11.86 0.41
CA GLN A 162 -17.96 13.17 -0.25
C GLN A 162 -17.31 13.16 -1.63
N LEU A 163 -16.32 12.27 -1.84
CA LEU A 163 -15.59 12.13 -3.09
C LEU A 163 -16.07 10.97 -3.96
N ASN A 164 -17.20 10.35 -3.61
CA ASN A 164 -17.76 9.19 -4.31
C ASN A 164 -16.71 8.07 -4.52
N ASN A 165 -15.93 7.78 -3.48
CA ASN A 165 -14.93 6.72 -3.51
C ASN A 165 -15.38 5.50 -2.68
N PRO A 166 -16.10 4.55 -3.29
CA PRO A 166 -16.67 3.41 -2.57
C PRO A 166 -15.60 2.45 -2.03
N SER A 167 -14.43 2.36 -2.69
CA SER A 167 -13.33 1.51 -2.24
C SER A 167 -12.78 2.00 -0.89
N ILE A 168 -12.42 3.28 -0.79
CA ILE A 168 -11.90 3.86 0.47
C ILE A 168 -12.99 3.91 1.55
N TYR A 169 -14.25 4.13 1.15
CA TYR A 169 -15.37 4.05 2.09
C TYR A 169 -15.51 2.64 2.67
N LEU A 170 -15.39 1.61 1.84
CA LEU A 170 -15.42 0.21 2.29
C LEU A 170 -14.27 -0.12 3.24
N ASP A 171 -13.06 0.42 2.98
CA ASP A 171 -11.94 0.29 3.92
C ASP A 171 -12.28 0.86 5.31
N SER A 172 -12.94 2.01 5.37
CA SER A 172 -13.35 2.62 6.63
C SER A 172 -14.38 1.78 7.37
N VAL A 173 -15.39 1.25 6.66
CA VAL A 173 -16.43 0.38 7.24
C VAL A 173 -15.80 -0.88 7.83
N LEU A 174 -14.86 -1.52 7.12
CA LEU A 174 -14.16 -2.70 7.60
C LEU A 174 -13.26 -2.40 8.80
N GLY A 175 -12.54 -1.27 8.79
CA GLY A 175 -11.76 -0.84 9.95
C GLY A 175 -12.63 -0.60 11.19
N ILE A 176 -13.82 -0.01 11.03
CA ILE A 176 -14.78 0.18 12.11
C ILE A 176 -15.34 -1.15 12.61
N ALA A 177 -15.64 -2.10 11.70
CA ALA A 177 -16.09 -3.43 12.08
C ALA A 177 -15.03 -4.19 12.90
N ASP A 178 -13.76 -4.12 12.50
CA ASP A 178 -12.64 -4.74 13.22
C ASP A 178 -12.48 -4.15 14.63
N ILE A 179 -12.68 -2.82 14.79
CA ILE A 179 -12.69 -2.16 16.11
C ILE A 179 -13.83 -2.68 16.97
N LYS A 180 -15.04 -2.80 16.42
CA LYS A 180 -16.21 -3.31 17.14
C LYS A 180 -16.01 -4.77 17.57
N ILE A 181 -15.38 -5.60 16.72
CA ILE A 181 -15.00 -6.97 17.10
C ILE A 181 -14.04 -6.94 18.30
N LYS A 182 -13.02 -6.08 18.26
CA LYS A 182 -12.05 -5.95 19.35
C LYS A 182 -12.69 -5.44 20.66
N LYS A 183 -13.69 -4.58 20.56
CA LYS A 183 -14.51 -4.10 21.68
C LYS A 183 -15.58 -5.11 22.16
N LYS A 184 -15.71 -6.26 21.49
CA LYS A 184 -16.75 -7.28 21.77
C LYS A 184 -18.19 -6.81 21.50
N GLU A 185 -18.34 -5.80 20.65
CA GLU A 185 -19.63 -5.26 20.17
C GLU A 185 -20.11 -6.07 18.96
N PHE A 186 -20.25 -7.40 19.11
CA PHE A 186 -20.40 -8.37 18.02
C PHE A 186 -21.65 -8.13 17.15
N GLY A 187 -22.78 -7.73 17.76
CA GLY A 187 -23.99 -7.42 17.01
C GLY A 187 -23.83 -6.23 16.07
N LEU A 188 -23.10 -5.19 16.53
CA LEU A 188 -22.80 -4.03 15.70
C LEU A 188 -21.77 -4.35 14.61
N ALA A 189 -20.75 -5.13 14.94
CA ALA A 189 -19.76 -5.59 13.96
C ALA A 189 -20.40 -6.43 12.84
N SER A 190 -21.34 -7.32 13.19
CA SER A 190 -22.08 -8.12 12.20
C SER A 190 -22.85 -7.24 11.22
N LYS A 191 -23.52 -6.18 11.70
CA LYS A 191 -24.23 -5.23 10.83
C LYS A 191 -23.29 -4.52 9.87
N ASP A 192 -22.13 -4.05 10.36
CA ASP A 192 -21.14 -3.39 9.51
C ASP A 192 -20.55 -4.34 8.47
N LEU A 193 -20.31 -5.61 8.80
CA LEU A 193 -19.78 -6.59 7.85
C LEU A 193 -20.82 -6.99 6.78
N LEU A 194 -22.11 -7.05 7.13
CA LEU A 194 -23.18 -7.19 6.14
C LEU A 194 -23.24 -6.00 5.19
N ARG A 195 -23.20 -4.78 5.74
CA ARG A 195 -23.15 -3.55 4.94
C ARG A 195 -21.91 -3.50 4.03
N ALA A 196 -20.75 -3.95 4.52
CA ALA A 196 -19.52 -4.02 3.73
C ALA A 196 -19.67 -4.98 2.54
N GLU A 197 -20.32 -6.13 2.74
CA GLU A 197 -20.58 -7.10 1.68
C GLU A 197 -21.53 -6.56 0.61
N GLU A 198 -22.63 -5.92 1.02
CA GLU A 198 -23.57 -5.26 0.12
C GLU A 198 -22.88 -4.14 -0.69
N LEU A 199 -22.08 -3.32 -0.04
CA LEU A 199 -21.33 -2.25 -0.68
C LEU A 199 -20.30 -2.79 -1.68
N ALA A 200 -19.55 -3.83 -1.31
CA ALA A 200 -18.58 -4.47 -2.20
C ALA A 200 -19.24 -5.01 -3.46
N LYS A 201 -20.42 -5.65 -3.31
CA LYS A 201 -21.21 -6.17 -4.43
C LYS A 201 -21.77 -5.04 -5.30
N ALA A 202 -22.41 -4.04 -4.70
CA ALA A 202 -23.02 -2.92 -5.41
C ALA A 202 -22.00 -2.07 -6.19
N SER A 203 -20.79 -1.94 -5.66
CA SER A 203 -19.70 -1.16 -6.28
C SER A 203 -18.76 -1.99 -7.14
N ASN A 204 -19.04 -3.28 -7.36
CA ASN A 204 -18.20 -4.22 -8.11
C ASN A 204 -16.73 -4.25 -7.61
N LEU A 205 -16.54 -4.46 -6.31
CA LEU A 205 -15.25 -4.49 -5.62
C LEU A 205 -14.91 -5.89 -5.10
N PRO A 206 -14.74 -6.92 -5.96
CA PRO A 206 -14.54 -8.31 -5.56
C PRO A 206 -13.25 -8.54 -4.75
N GLN A 207 -12.26 -7.66 -4.88
CA GLN A 207 -11.00 -7.72 -4.14
C GLN A 207 -11.20 -7.62 -2.62
N TYR A 208 -12.34 -7.10 -2.15
CA TYR A 208 -12.65 -7.02 -0.71
C TYR A 208 -13.27 -8.30 -0.13
N ASN A 209 -13.73 -9.22 -0.97
CA ASN A 209 -14.43 -10.43 -0.51
C ASN A 209 -13.59 -11.27 0.45
N GLN A 210 -12.28 -11.37 0.21
CA GLN A 210 -11.38 -12.10 1.11
C GLN A 210 -11.30 -11.44 2.48
N ARG A 211 -11.11 -10.11 2.54
CA ARG A 211 -11.03 -9.37 3.81
C ARG A 211 -12.33 -9.47 4.60
N ILE A 212 -13.48 -9.31 3.92
CA ILE A 212 -14.81 -9.45 4.55
C ILE A 212 -14.97 -10.84 5.16
N ARG A 213 -14.59 -11.89 4.43
CA ARG A 213 -14.66 -13.28 4.89
C ARG A 213 -13.78 -13.51 6.12
N VAL A 214 -12.58 -12.98 6.13
CA VAL A 214 -11.67 -13.07 7.27
C VAL A 214 -12.26 -12.37 8.50
N SER A 215 -12.76 -11.14 8.37
CA SER A 215 -13.38 -10.42 9.48
C SER A 215 -14.64 -11.13 10.02
N LYS A 216 -15.46 -11.73 9.14
CA LYS A 216 -16.61 -12.57 9.55
C LYS A 216 -16.17 -13.83 10.32
N SER A 217 -15.08 -14.48 9.89
CA SER A 217 -14.51 -15.64 10.61
C SER A 217 -14.04 -15.26 12.01
N ILE A 218 -13.29 -14.16 12.13
CA ILE A 218 -12.81 -13.64 13.43
C ILE A 218 -14.00 -13.28 14.34
N LEU A 219 -15.04 -12.65 13.80
CA LEU A 219 -16.26 -12.33 14.54
C LEU A 219 -16.90 -13.59 15.11
N THR A 220 -17.07 -14.63 14.26
CA THR A 220 -17.68 -15.89 14.66
C THR A 220 -16.90 -16.61 15.75
N GLU A 221 -15.58 -16.67 15.59
CA GLU A 221 -14.68 -17.28 16.60
C GLU A 221 -14.79 -16.58 17.94
N LYS A 222 -14.65 -15.25 17.95
CA LYS A 222 -14.68 -14.45 19.19
C LYS A 222 -16.05 -14.39 19.85
N SER A 223 -17.13 -14.53 19.09
CA SER A 223 -18.49 -14.58 19.64
C SER A 223 -18.79 -15.90 20.34
N LYS A 224 -18.25 -17.04 19.85
CA LYS A 224 -18.42 -18.37 20.46
C LYS A 224 -17.66 -18.53 21.77
N GLY A 225 -16.51 -17.91 21.93
CA GLY A 225 -15.70 -17.95 23.15
C GLY A 225 -16.30 -17.19 24.35
N LYS A 226 -17.54 -16.74 24.25
CA LYS A 226 -18.33 -16.07 25.31
C LYS A 226 -19.39 -16.97 25.96
N SER A 227 -19.46 -18.24 25.55
CA SER A 227 -20.40 -19.25 26.13
C SER A 227 -19.79 -19.95 27.33
#